data_955096b9faddea00000ec156beee403b
#
_entry.id   955096b9faddea00000ec156beee403b
#
_cell.length_a   1.000
_cell.length_b   1.000
_cell.length_c   1.000
_cell.angle_alpha   90.00
_cell.angle_beta   90.00
_cell.angle_gamma   90.00
#
_symmetry.space_group_name_H-M   'P 1'
#
loop_
_entity.id
_entity.type
_entity.pdbx_description
1 polymer ?
#
loop_
_entity_poly.entity_id
_entity_poly.type
_entity_poly.pdbx_seq_one_letter_code
_entity_poly.pdbx_strand_id
1 'polypeptide(L)'
;MLCLYLGAFAQKDMAYWNKMANGTSEALIKHFWGASFKGYEKRYYFNYGSDLSDLSTNNYWPQAHAMDVLVDAYMRTGESRYKDLFPLWWEGMPQYNFAGKMNPKDPWWNVFVDDMEWIVLAQIRMFESTGDKKYIAKARQIYDEWIWPTWGPEDEAPWYGGITWKTDVAKSKNACSNGPAALIAARLYSFYDQAQFNDGKIKNSYLNEAIKIYVWEKNNLFDRKTGAVYDHMNGKGEVQKKWIFTYNIGTFLGAAHELYKITDDKQYLNDAIKAANFVVDQLSQNNGVLSDAVSGDGGLFHGIFFRYFVKLINDHSVDYADRKKFHEYITRCATVMATQGINPNTMLYGGRWRKAPADNDRVGLTAHLTGCMLMEAMCVLQPL
;
A
#
# COMPACT_ATOMS: atom_id res chain seq x y z
N MET A 1 22.57 -5.84 38.54
CA MET A 1 21.13 -5.66 38.86
C MET A 1 20.55 -4.67 37.86
N LEU A 2 20.13 -5.17 36.70
CA LEU A 2 19.60 -4.39 35.58
C LEU A 2 18.08 -4.41 35.69
N CYS A 3 17.47 -3.35 36.25
CA CYS A 3 16.02 -3.21 36.28
C CYS A 3 15.51 -3.01 34.85
N LEU A 4 14.90 -4.04 34.32
CA LEU A 4 14.07 -3.99 33.12
C LEU A 4 12.86 -3.09 33.41
N TYR A 5 12.89 -1.84 32.95
CA TYR A 5 11.71 -1.00 32.80
C TYR A 5 10.87 -1.54 31.60
N LEU A 6 10.16 -2.60 31.83
CA LEU A 6 8.96 -2.93 31.06
C LEU A 6 7.84 -2.04 31.61
N GLY A 7 7.84 -0.77 31.19
CA GLY A 7 6.66 0.07 31.36
C GLY A 7 5.52 -0.58 30.56
N ALA A 8 4.56 -1.17 31.30
CA ALA A 8 3.30 -1.62 30.69
C ALA A 8 2.67 -0.42 30.02
N PHE A 9 2.72 -0.38 28.68
CA PHE A 9 1.92 0.58 27.92
C PHE A 9 0.45 0.26 28.24
N ALA A 10 -0.25 1.19 28.90
CA ALA A 10 -1.68 1.05 29.10
C ALA A 10 -2.33 0.79 27.73
N GLN A 11 -3.09 -0.29 27.61
CA GLN A 11 -3.77 -0.64 26.38
C GLN A 11 -4.70 0.53 26.00
N LYS A 12 -4.45 1.15 24.83
CA LYS A 12 -5.28 2.23 24.32
C LYS A 12 -6.61 1.63 23.84
N ASP A 13 -7.69 2.30 24.17
CA ASP A 13 -9.03 1.87 23.74
C ASP A 13 -9.33 2.30 22.28
N MET A 14 -10.43 1.82 21.76
CA MET A 14 -10.87 2.13 20.40
C MET A 14 -11.17 3.63 20.21
N ALA A 15 -11.63 4.31 21.25
CA ALA A 15 -11.89 5.76 21.19
C ALA A 15 -10.59 6.54 20.97
N TYR A 16 -9.51 6.12 21.61
CA TYR A 16 -8.19 6.70 21.39
C TYR A 16 -7.71 6.51 19.94
N TRP A 17 -7.82 5.29 19.39
CA TRP A 17 -7.39 5.03 18.02
C TRP A 17 -8.23 5.77 17.00
N ASN A 18 -9.56 5.84 17.18
CA ASN A 18 -10.44 6.67 16.34
C ASN A 18 -10.06 8.15 16.38
N LYS A 19 -9.70 8.69 17.54
CA LYS A 19 -9.22 10.07 17.66
C LYS A 19 -7.91 10.28 16.87
N MET A 20 -6.97 9.34 16.97
CA MET A 20 -5.70 9.43 16.25
C MET A 20 -5.89 9.31 14.73
N ALA A 21 -6.70 8.36 14.27
CA ALA A 21 -7.02 8.19 12.85
C ALA A 21 -7.74 9.42 12.27
N ASN A 22 -8.76 9.94 12.98
CA ASN A 22 -9.43 11.19 12.58
C ASN A 22 -8.43 12.34 12.46
N GLY A 23 -7.60 12.55 13.49
CA GLY A 23 -6.62 13.62 13.49
C GLY A 23 -5.62 13.54 12.34
N THR A 24 -5.07 12.36 12.06
CA THR A 24 -4.11 12.20 10.96
C THR A 24 -4.78 12.31 9.59
N SER A 25 -5.99 11.78 9.38
CA SER A 25 -6.71 11.90 8.11
C SER A 25 -7.21 13.33 7.87
N GLU A 26 -7.60 14.06 8.92
CA GLU A 26 -7.90 15.51 8.83
C GLU A 26 -6.64 16.33 8.52
N ALA A 27 -5.51 15.99 9.13
CA ALA A 27 -4.23 16.62 8.85
C ALA A 27 -3.78 16.38 7.38
N LEU A 28 -4.03 15.19 6.83
CA LEU A 28 -3.79 14.92 5.41
C LEU A 28 -4.56 15.90 4.52
N ILE A 29 -5.85 16.12 4.78
CA ILE A 29 -6.65 17.06 4.01
C ILE A 29 -6.17 18.50 4.25
N LYS A 30 -6.00 18.89 5.52
CA LYS A 30 -5.67 20.26 5.89
C LYS A 30 -4.33 20.74 5.35
N HIS A 31 -3.31 19.88 5.39
CA HIS A 31 -1.93 20.27 5.09
C HIS A 31 -1.48 19.90 3.67
N PHE A 32 -2.13 18.94 3.02
CA PHE A 32 -1.66 18.43 1.72
C PHE A 32 -2.67 18.61 0.60
N TRP A 33 -3.98 18.56 0.88
CA TRP A 33 -4.98 18.70 -0.19
C TRP A 33 -5.17 20.15 -0.60
N GLY A 34 -5.31 20.37 -1.90
CA GLY A 34 -5.65 21.67 -2.45
C GLY A 34 -4.68 22.20 -3.49
N ALA A 35 -3.70 21.39 -3.92
CA ALA A 35 -2.82 21.73 -5.03
C ALA A 35 -3.61 21.92 -6.31
N SER A 36 -3.19 22.89 -7.15
CA SER A 36 -3.75 23.18 -8.46
C SER A 36 -2.75 22.83 -9.55
N PHE A 37 -3.23 22.30 -10.66
CA PHE A 37 -2.41 21.99 -11.80
C PHE A 37 -3.19 22.18 -13.10
N LYS A 38 -2.66 22.97 -14.05
CA LYS A 38 -3.24 23.19 -15.39
C LYS A 38 -4.75 23.52 -15.39
N GLY A 39 -5.21 24.36 -14.47
CA GLY A 39 -6.61 24.76 -14.37
C GLY A 39 -7.50 23.82 -13.53
N TYR A 40 -6.96 22.73 -13.02
CA TYR A 40 -7.66 21.86 -12.07
C TYR A 40 -7.32 22.28 -10.64
N GLU A 41 -8.14 23.10 -10.04
CA GLU A 41 -7.93 23.59 -8.69
C GLU A 41 -8.38 22.59 -7.63
N LYS A 42 -7.60 22.50 -6.53
CA LYS A 42 -7.95 21.72 -5.32
C LYS A 42 -8.23 20.23 -5.59
N ARG A 43 -7.42 19.59 -6.47
CA ARG A 43 -7.65 18.20 -6.90
C ARG A 43 -6.47 17.26 -6.64
N TYR A 44 -5.41 17.79 -6.01
CA TYR A 44 -4.15 17.08 -5.79
C TYR A 44 -3.67 17.24 -4.37
N TYR A 45 -2.77 16.36 -3.97
CA TYR A 45 -2.01 16.49 -2.74
C TYR A 45 -0.64 17.08 -3.01
N PHE A 46 -0.22 18.06 -2.21
CA PHE A 46 1.15 18.55 -2.21
C PHE A 46 2.11 17.47 -1.70
N ASN A 47 3.34 17.46 -2.21
CA ASN A 47 4.36 16.53 -1.72
C ASN A 47 4.83 16.88 -0.28
N TYR A 48 4.72 18.13 0.10
CA TYR A 48 5.07 18.62 1.43
C TYR A 48 3.96 19.50 1.98
N GLY A 49 3.48 19.17 3.16
CA GLY A 49 2.34 19.84 3.78
C GLY A 49 2.57 21.29 4.19
N SER A 50 3.84 21.72 4.32
CA SER A 50 4.22 23.10 4.64
C SER A 50 4.71 23.91 3.43
N ASP A 51 4.87 23.26 2.27
CA ASP A 51 5.38 23.88 1.05
C ASP A 51 4.36 23.76 -0.08
N LEU A 52 3.38 24.66 -0.05
CA LEU A 52 2.30 24.70 -1.02
C LEU A 52 2.75 25.10 -2.44
N SER A 53 4.03 25.42 -2.62
CA SER A 53 4.63 25.72 -3.93
C SER A 53 5.27 24.50 -4.58
N ASP A 54 5.50 23.41 -3.83
CA ASP A 54 6.10 22.20 -4.38
C ASP A 54 5.05 21.35 -5.11
N LEU A 55 4.80 21.74 -6.34
CA LEU A 55 3.95 21.04 -7.30
C LEU A 55 4.74 20.00 -8.11
N SER A 56 5.80 19.41 -7.56
CA SER A 56 6.54 18.39 -8.29
C SER A 56 5.61 17.23 -8.63
N THR A 57 5.47 16.99 -9.94
CA THR A 57 4.43 16.14 -10.52
C THR A 57 4.91 14.70 -10.76
N ASN A 58 6.10 14.34 -10.25
CA ASN A 58 6.70 13.04 -10.46
C ASN A 58 6.22 11.97 -9.46
N ASN A 59 5.32 12.33 -8.54
CA ASN A 59 4.86 11.45 -7.48
C ASN A 59 3.42 10.98 -7.72
N TYR A 60 3.19 10.33 -8.83
CA TYR A 60 1.87 9.78 -9.18
C TYR A 60 1.37 8.76 -8.16
N TRP A 61 2.21 7.84 -7.74
CA TRP A 61 1.86 6.76 -6.82
C TRP A 61 1.49 7.21 -5.38
N PRO A 62 2.09 8.24 -4.74
CA PRO A 62 1.62 8.68 -3.43
C PRO A 62 0.21 9.27 -3.45
N GLN A 63 -0.22 9.84 -4.59
CA GLN A 63 -1.59 10.34 -4.75
C GLN A 63 -2.62 9.20 -4.61
N ALA A 64 -2.32 8.01 -5.12
CA ALA A 64 -3.16 6.82 -4.95
C ALA A 64 -3.30 6.44 -3.46
N HIS A 65 -2.20 6.41 -2.74
CA HIS A 65 -2.20 6.07 -1.32
C HIS A 65 -2.87 7.13 -0.45
N ALA A 66 -2.78 8.41 -0.81
CA ALA A 66 -3.51 9.48 -0.14
C ALA A 66 -5.02 9.29 -0.31
N MET A 67 -5.48 8.95 -1.52
CA MET A 67 -6.89 8.61 -1.77
C MET A 67 -7.30 7.36 -1.00
N ASP A 68 -6.45 6.35 -0.95
CA ASP A 68 -6.70 5.11 -0.23
C ASP A 68 -6.88 5.31 1.29
N VAL A 69 -6.16 6.27 1.88
CA VAL A 69 -6.38 6.71 3.28
C VAL A 69 -7.75 7.36 3.44
N LEU A 70 -8.20 8.19 2.49
CA LEU A 70 -9.54 8.78 2.57
C LEU A 70 -10.64 7.72 2.41
N VAL A 71 -10.39 6.67 1.64
CA VAL A 71 -11.30 5.51 1.59
C VAL A 71 -11.37 4.82 2.96
N ASP A 72 -10.23 4.61 3.64
CA ASP A 72 -10.22 4.06 5.00
C ASP A 72 -11.07 4.92 5.95
N ALA A 73 -10.82 6.23 5.96
CA ALA A 73 -11.53 7.16 6.81
C ALA A 73 -13.05 7.19 6.51
N TYR A 74 -13.44 7.15 5.22
CA TYR A 74 -14.84 7.08 4.82
C TYR A 74 -15.50 5.77 5.25
N MET A 75 -14.86 4.63 5.00
CA MET A 75 -15.39 3.31 5.39
C MET A 75 -15.57 3.18 6.90
N ARG A 76 -14.67 3.79 7.68
CA ARG A 76 -14.73 3.77 9.14
C ARG A 76 -15.79 4.71 9.72
N THR A 77 -15.92 5.94 9.16
CA THR A 77 -16.74 7.00 9.78
C THR A 77 -18.09 7.20 9.10
N GLY A 78 -18.23 6.87 7.82
CA GLY A 78 -19.37 7.21 6.98
C GLY A 78 -19.46 8.70 6.62
N GLU A 79 -18.47 9.54 7.01
CA GLU A 79 -18.51 10.97 6.80
C GLU A 79 -18.29 11.36 5.34
N SER A 80 -19.24 12.08 4.74
CA SER A 80 -19.22 12.46 3.32
C SER A 80 -18.01 13.30 2.95
N ARG A 81 -17.48 14.12 3.88
CA ARG A 81 -16.31 14.99 3.63
C ARG A 81 -15.09 14.25 3.05
N TYR A 82 -14.91 12.97 3.36
CA TYR A 82 -13.86 12.15 2.78
C TYR A 82 -14.21 11.71 1.37
N LYS A 83 -15.43 11.18 1.19
CA LYS A 83 -15.93 10.72 -0.12
C LYS A 83 -16.09 11.85 -1.13
N ASP A 84 -16.43 13.07 -0.69
CA ASP A 84 -16.63 14.22 -1.56
C ASP A 84 -15.35 14.63 -2.32
N LEU A 85 -14.18 14.20 -1.85
CA LEU A 85 -12.91 14.38 -2.56
C LEU A 85 -12.67 13.36 -3.68
N PHE A 86 -13.38 12.22 -3.70
CA PHE A 86 -13.19 11.16 -4.70
C PHE A 86 -13.41 11.65 -6.13
N PRO A 87 -14.54 12.30 -6.47
CA PRO A 87 -14.74 12.80 -7.83
C PRO A 87 -13.74 13.88 -8.22
N LEU A 88 -13.31 14.74 -7.28
CA LEU A 88 -12.32 15.77 -7.55
C LEU A 88 -10.96 15.18 -7.89
N TRP A 89 -10.52 14.20 -7.11
CA TRP A 89 -9.29 13.47 -7.38
C TRP A 89 -9.37 12.69 -8.70
N TRP A 90 -10.51 12.03 -8.96
CA TRP A 90 -10.76 11.28 -10.18
C TRP A 90 -10.61 12.15 -11.43
N GLU A 91 -11.12 13.36 -11.42
CA GLU A 91 -10.99 14.28 -12.55
C GLU A 91 -9.57 14.87 -12.68
N GLY A 92 -8.90 15.06 -11.54
CA GLY A 92 -7.58 15.68 -11.50
C GLY A 92 -6.44 14.75 -11.86
N MET A 93 -6.44 13.51 -11.36
CA MET A 93 -5.28 12.60 -11.47
C MET A 93 -4.80 12.33 -12.89
N PRO A 94 -5.66 12.15 -13.90
CA PRO A 94 -5.21 12.02 -15.28
C PRO A 94 -4.40 13.23 -15.78
N GLN A 95 -4.67 14.42 -15.25
CA GLN A 95 -3.96 15.65 -15.62
C GLN A 95 -2.64 15.82 -14.86
N TYR A 96 -2.59 15.26 -13.63
CA TYR A 96 -1.40 15.26 -12.78
C TYR A 96 -0.33 14.30 -13.30
N ASN A 97 -0.77 13.19 -13.83
CA ASN A 97 0.11 12.14 -14.31
C ASN A 97 1.08 12.69 -15.35
N PHE A 98 2.37 12.59 -15.06
CA PHE A 98 3.43 12.96 -16.01
C PHE A 98 3.64 14.45 -16.33
N ALA A 99 3.37 15.41 -15.47
CA ALA A 99 3.79 16.80 -15.69
C ALA A 99 3.60 17.32 -17.13
N GLY A 100 2.53 16.92 -17.80
CA GLY A 100 2.27 17.28 -19.19
C GLY A 100 2.83 16.34 -20.25
N LYS A 101 3.46 15.26 -19.89
CA LYS A 101 3.83 14.17 -20.82
C LYS A 101 2.77 13.07 -20.77
N MET A 102 1.51 13.46 -20.83
CA MET A 102 0.41 12.49 -20.85
C MET A 102 0.54 11.60 -22.08
N ASN A 103 0.25 10.29 -21.89
CA ASN A 103 0.04 9.44 -23.03
C ASN A 103 -1.15 9.99 -23.84
N PRO A 104 -0.98 10.32 -25.11
CA PRO A 104 -2.08 10.83 -25.93
C PRO A 104 -3.23 9.82 -26.08
N LYS A 105 -2.99 8.54 -25.80
CA LYS A 105 -4.01 7.48 -25.87
C LYS A 105 -4.85 7.36 -24.60
N ASP A 106 -4.26 7.49 -23.40
CA ASP A 106 -4.99 7.49 -22.14
C ASP A 106 -4.20 8.24 -21.05
N PRO A 107 -4.82 9.22 -20.39
CA PRO A 107 -4.16 10.05 -19.41
C PRO A 107 -3.88 9.33 -18.06
N TRP A 108 -4.41 8.12 -17.85
CA TRP A 108 -4.09 7.29 -16.67
C TRP A 108 -2.85 6.41 -16.87
N TRP A 109 -2.35 6.29 -18.10
CA TRP A 109 -1.17 5.49 -18.38
C TRP A 109 0.10 6.10 -17.78
N ASN A 110 0.98 5.24 -17.25
CA ASN A 110 2.30 5.62 -16.77
C ASN A 110 3.36 4.64 -17.27
N VAL A 111 4.59 5.13 -17.47
CA VAL A 111 5.71 4.27 -17.85
C VAL A 111 6.11 3.30 -16.75
N PHE A 112 5.91 3.68 -15.50
CA PHE A 112 6.10 2.81 -14.34
C PHE A 112 4.84 1.98 -14.12
N VAL A 113 5.00 0.67 -14.18
CA VAL A 113 3.88 -0.26 -14.08
C VAL A 113 3.31 -0.28 -12.67
N ASP A 114 4.17 -0.28 -11.66
CA ASP A 114 3.78 -0.19 -10.25
C ASP A 114 3.00 1.09 -9.93
N ASP A 115 3.35 2.24 -10.54
CA ASP A 115 2.57 3.48 -10.38
C ASP A 115 1.11 3.30 -10.82
N MET A 116 0.88 2.61 -11.96
CA MET A 116 -0.47 2.29 -12.42
C MET A 116 -1.17 1.29 -11.46
N GLU A 117 -0.44 0.35 -10.91
CA GLU A 117 -0.98 -0.64 -9.97
C GLU A 117 -1.48 0.00 -8.67
N TRP A 118 -0.77 0.97 -8.14
CA TRP A 118 -1.23 1.70 -6.95
C TRP A 118 -2.54 2.45 -7.22
N ILE A 119 -2.64 3.09 -8.39
CA ILE A 119 -3.89 3.74 -8.82
C ILE A 119 -5.04 2.73 -8.94
N VAL A 120 -4.79 1.58 -9.55
CA VAL A 120 -5.78 0.51 -9.71
C VAL A 120 -6.27 -0.01 -8.36
N LEU A 121 -5.36 -0.23 -7.40
CA LEU A 121 -5.73 -0.64 -6.04
C LEU A 121 -6.60 0.39 -5.34
N ALA A 122 -6.28 1.69 -5.46
CA ALA A 122 -7.11 2.76 -4.91
C ALA A 122 -8.50 2.80 -5.58
N GLN A 123 -8.57 2.66 -6.90
CA GLN A 123 -9.83 2.63 -7.64
C GLN A 123 -10.72 1.43 -7.25
N ILE A 124 -10.14 0.23 -7.08
CA ILE A 124 -10.88 -0.94 -6.58
C ILE A 124 -11.48 -0.64 -5.20
N ARG A 125 -10.74 0.02 -4.32
CA ARG A 125 -11.24 0.39 -2.99
C ARG A 125 -12.29 1.51 -3.03
N MET A 126 -12.16 2.45 -3.95
CA MET A 126 -13.22 3.44 -4.19
C MET A 126 -14.52 2.76 -4.64
N PHE A 127 -14.46 1.73 -5.50
CA PHE A 127 -15.61 0.90 -5.85
C PHE A 127 -16.15 0.15 -4.62
N GLU A 128 -15.30 -0.52 -3.87
CA GLU A 128 -15.67 -1.27 -2.66
C GLU A 128 -16.47 -0.40 -1.67
N SER A 129 -16.05 0.86 -1.51
CA SER A 129 -16.65 1.79 -0.54
C SER A 129 -17.90 2.52 -1.04
N THR A 130 -18.10 2.63 -2.37
CA THR A 130 -19.18 3.44 -2.95
C THR A 130 -20.17 2.65 -3.82
N GLY A 131 -19.78 1.49 -4.34
CA GLY A 131 -20.51 0.74 -5.35
C GLY A 131 -20.50 1.39 -6.75
N ASP A 132 -19.80 2.52 -6.96
CA ASP A 132 -19.75 3.20 -8.25
C ASP A 132 -18.84 2.44 -9.22
N LYS A 133 -19.47 1.80 -10.18
CA LYS A 133 -18.83 0.91 -11.17
C LYS A 133 -17.79 1.59 -12.05
N LYS A 134 -17.81 2.93 -12.19
CA LYS A 134 -16.81 3.64 -12.99
C LYS A 134 -15.39 3.39 -12.48
N TYR A 135 -15.20 3.28 -11.15
CA TYR A 135 -13.89 3.06 -10.54
C TYR A 135 -13.34 1.68 -10.90
N ILE A 136 -14.13 0.63 -10.69
CA ILE A 136 -13.64 -0.72 -11.00
C ILE A 136 -13.54 -0.99 -12.51
N ALA A 137 -14.38 -0.34 -13.33
CA ALA A 137 -14.27 -0.43 -14.78
C ALA A 137 -12.95 0.15 -15.30
N LYS A 138 -12.53 1.31 -14.77
CA LYS A 138 -11.23 1.91 -15.11
C LYS A 138 -10.07 1.09 -14.55
N ALA A 139 -10.17 0.64 -13.30
CA ALA A 139 -9.18 -0.25 -12.69
C ALA A 139 -8.91 -1.48 -13.54
N ARG A 140 -9.99 -2.13 -14.00
CA ARG A 140 -9.93 -3.27 -14.89
C ARG A 140 -9.31 -2.92 -16.23
N GLN A 141 -9.71 -1.79 -16.85
CA GLN A 141 -9.14 -1.34 -18.12
C GLN A 141 -7.62 -1.16 -18.01
N ILE A 142 -7.15 -0.46 -16.96
CA ILE A 142 -5.72 -0.25 -16.74
C ILE A 142 -4.99 -1.58 -16.57
N TYR A 143 -5.57 -2.51 -15.80
CA TYR A 143 -4.99 -3.82 -15.59
C TYR A 143 -4.92 -4.63 -16.91
N ASP A 144 -6.01 -4.74 -17.64
CA ASP A 144 -6.11 -5.58 -18.83
C ASP A 144 -5.32 -5.03 -20.02
N GLU A 145 -5.27 -3.69 -20.19
CA GLU A 145 -4.65 -3.07 -21.36
C GLU A 145 -3.17 -2.71 -21.13
N TRP A 146 -2.72 -2.45 -19.87
CA TRP A 146 -1.39 -1.89 -19.64
C TRP A 146 -0.55 -2.58 -18.58
N ILE A 147 -1.14 -3.27 -17.59
CA ILE A 147 -0.38 -4.01 -16.58
C ILE A 147 -0.15 -5.44 -17.05
N TRP A 148 -1.21 -6.21 -17.25
CA TRP A 148 -1.10 -7.61 -17.66
C TRP A 148 -0.28 -7.83 -18.95
N PRO A 149 -0.39 -7.00 -20.01
CA PRO A 149 0.44 -7.17 -21.22
C PRO A 149 1.95 -6.98 -21.00
N THR A 150 2.39 -6.50 -19.84
CA THR A 150 3.81 -6.42 -19.48
C THR A 150 4.38 -7.70 -18.87
N TRP A 151 3.54 -8.75 -18.74
CA TRP A 151 4.00 -10.08 -18.41
C TRP A 151 5.02 -10.56 -19.44
N GLY A 152 6.21 -10.94 -18.97
CA GLY A 152 7.30 -11.36 -19.86
C GLY A 152 7.08 -12.73 -20.50
N PRO A 153 7.84 -13.06 -21.56
CA PRO A 153 7.85 -14.39 -22.15
C PRO A 153 8.25 -15.45 -21.10
N GLU A 154 7.53 -16.59 -21.11
CA GLU A 154 7.73 -17.66 -20.13
C GLU A 154 8.89 -18.58 -20.49
N ASP A 155 9.37 -18.53 -21.73
CA ASP A 155 10.51 -19.28 -22.25
C ASP A 155 11.82 -18.45 -22.29
N GLU A 156 11.78 -17.18 -21.90
CA GLU A 156 12.96 -16.32 -21.86
C GLU A 156 13.72 -16.46 -20.54
N ALA A 157 14.81 -17.22 -20.56
CA ALA A 157 15.71 -17.32 -19.41
C ALA A 157 16.46 -15.99 -19.17
N PRO A 158 16.79 -15.67 -17.92
CA PRO A 158 16.47 -16.36 -16.66
C PRO A 158 15.17 -15.84 -16.00
N TRP A 159 14.40 -14.97 -16.67
CA TRP A 159 13.23 -14.32 -16.06
C TRP A 159 12.00 -15.21 -16.06
N TYR A 160 11.76 -16.01 -17.10
CA TYR A 160 10.62 -16.92 -17.22
C TYR A 160 9.27 -16.32 -16.84
N GLY A 161 8.94 -15.12 -17.36
CA GLY A 161 7.73 -14.37 -17.04
C GLY A 161 7.99 -13.14 -16.16
N GLY A 162 7.04 -12.84 -15.27
CA GLY A 162 7.05 -11.68 -14.38
C GLY A 162 6.56 -10.37 -15.02
N ILE A 163 5.86 -9.56 -14.26
CA ILE A 163 5.46 -8.20 -14.63
C ILE A 163 6.70 -7.30 -14.63
N THR A 164 6.86 -6.43 -15.63
CA THR A 164 7.99 -5.50 -15.69
C THR A 164 7.77 -4.32 -14.75
N TRP A 165 8.85 -3.74 -14.26
CA TRP A 165 8.77 -2.49 -13.49
C TRP A 165 8.45 -1.28 -14.37
N LYS A 166 9.03 -1.24 -15.59
CA LYS A 166 8.79 -0.15 -16.56
C LYS A 166 8.45 -0.73 -17.92
N THR A 167 7.53 -0.10 -18.61
CA THR A 167 7.08 -0.54 -19.94
C THR A 167 8.18 -0.49 -21.00
N ASP A 168 9.19 0.35 -20.81
CA ASP A 168 10.35 0.50 -21.71
C ASP A 168 11.60 -0.29 -21.26
N VAL A 169 11.51 -1.06 -20.16
CA VAL A 169 12.59 -1.87 -19.61
C VAL A 169 12.10 -3.30 -19.30
N ALA A 170 11.88 -4.07 -20.35
CA ALA A 170 11.30 -5.42 -20.27
C ALA A 170 12.01 -6.39 -19.31
N LYS A 171 13.30 -6.20 -19.06
CA LYS A 171 14.15 -7.10 -18.27
C LYS A 171 14.38 -6.64 -16.83
N SER A 172 13.59 -5.69 -16.32
CA SER A 172 13.57 -5.31 -14.90
C SER A 172 12.29 -5.84 -14.26
N LYS A 173 12.41 -6.80 -13.37
CA LYS A 173 11.28 -7.48 -12.71
C LYS A 173 11.35 -7.22 -11.21
N ASN A 174 10.45 -6.39 -10.73
CA ASN A 174 10.45 -5.92 -9.34
C ASN A 174 9.29 -6.52 -8.53
N ALA A 175 9.51 -6.71 -7.23
CA ALA A 175 8.45 -7.13 -6.31
C ALA A 175 7.32 -6.09 -6.26
N CYS A 176 7.64 -4.78 -6.34
CA CYS A 176 6.65 -3.70 -6.35
C CYS A 176 5.71 -3.72 -7.57
N SER A 177 6.05 -4.47 -8.64
CA SER A 177 5.16 -4.67 -9.79
C SER A 177 4.52 -6.06 -9.82
N ASN A 178 5.05 -7.05 -9.10
CA ASN A 178 4.50 -8.40 -9.12
C ASN A 178 3.52 -8.63 -7.96
N GLY A 179 3.84 -8.23 -6.74
CA GLY A 179 2.94 -8.32 -5.59
C GLY A 179 1.62 -7.56 -5.81
N PRO A 180 1.65 -6.26 -6.15
CA PRO A 180 0.44 -5.51 -6.44
C PRO A 180 -0.36 -6.06 -7.62
N ALA A 181 0.29 -6.47 -8.73
CA ALA A 181 -0.42 -7.05 -9.88
C ALA A 181 -1.17 -8.34 -9.51
N ALA A 182 -0.54 -9.25 -8.74
CA ALA A 182 -1.18 -10.46 -8.24
C ALA A 182 -2.38 -10.12 -7.34
N LEU A 183 -2.22 -9.13 -6.46
CA LEU A 183 -3.29 -8.65 -5.57
C LEU A 183 -4.44 -8.03 -6.36
N ILE A 184 -4.15 -7.21 -7.38
CA ILE A 184 -5.17 -6.62 -8.26
C ILE A 184 -5.98 -7.72 -8.95
N ALA A 185 -5.31 -8.67 -9.58
CA ALA A 185 -5.98 -9.77 -10.29
C ALA A 185 -6.88 -10.59 -9.33
N ALA A 186 -6.40 -10.91 -8.13
CA ALA A 186 -7.19 -11.59 -7.10
C ALA A 186 -8.44 -10.78 -6.71
N ARG A 187 -8.32 -9.46 -6.56
CA ARG A 187 -9.45 -8.59 -6.23
C ARG A 187 -10.41 -8.39 -7.41
N LEU A 188 -9.93 -8.29 -8.65
CA LEU A 188 -10.78 -8.27 -9.84
C LEU A 188 -11.59 -9.56 -9.96
N TYR A 189 -11.00 -10.71 -9.63
CA TYR A 189 -11.75 -11.97 -9.52
C TYR A 189 -12.83 -11.89 -8.44
N SER A 190 -12.53 -11.40 -7.25
CA SER A 190 -13.46 -11.33 -6.12
C SER A 190 -14.63 -10.38 -6.38
N PHE A 191 -14.40 -9.27 -7.08
CA PHE A 191 -15.43 -8.28 -7.40
C PHE A 191 -16.12 -8.51 -8.77
N TYR A 192 -15.73 -9.54 -9.52
CA TYR A 192 -16.18 -9.77 -10.89
C TYR A 192 -17.70 -9.73 -11.04
N ASP A 193 -18.41 -10.46 -10.19
CA ASP A 193 -19.88 -10.57 -10.25
C ASP A 193 -20.57 -9.26 -9.81
N GLN A 194 -20.04 -8.59 -8.77
CA GLN A 194 -20.56 -7.31 -8.30
C GLN A 194 -20.36 -6.18 -9.33
N ALA A 195 -19.22 -6.20 -10.01
CA ALA A 195 -18.90 -5.24 -11.06
C ALA A 195 -19.72 -5.47 -12.33
N GLN A 196 -20.27 -6.68 -12.54
CA GLN A 196 -21.03 -7.08 -13.73
C GLN A 196 -20.23 -6.86 -15.01
N PHE A 197 -19.02 -7.39 -15.06
CA PHE A 197 -18.18 -7.32 -16.25
C PHE A 197 -18.80 -8.12 -17.41
N ASN A 198 -18.99 -7.48 -18.57
CA ASN A 198 -19.74 -8.03 -19.70
C ASN A 198 -18.93 -8.11 -21.02
N ASP A 199 -17.63 -7.98 -21.00
CA ASP A 199 -16.79 -7.73 -22.18
C ASP A 199 -15.87 -8.90 -22.59
N GLY A 200 -16.25 -10.10 -22.23
CA GLY A 200 -15.65 -11.34 -22.78
C GLY A 200 -14.46 -11.91 -22.02
N LYS A 201 -13.75 -11.16 -21.15
CA LYS A 201 -12.75 -11.78 -20.26
C LYS A 201 -13.47 -12.51 -19.14
N ILE A 202 -13.23 -13.81 -19.03
CA ILE A 202 -13.90 -14.66 -18.04
C ILE A 202 -13.27 -14.48 -16.65
N LYS A 203 -14.13 -14.63 -15.63
CA LYS A 203 -13.75 -14.47 -14.22
C LYS A 203 -12.48 -15.26 -13.84
N ASN A 204 -12.41 -16.53 -14.23
CA ASN A 204 -11.30 -17.41 -13.89
C ASN A 204 -9.96 -17.00 -14.52
N SER A 205 -9.95 -16.16 -15.56
CA SER A 205 -8.70 -15.61 -16.10
C SER A 205 -7.97 -14.77 -15.06
N TYR A 206 -8.70 -13.95 -14.30
CA TYR A 206 -8.09 -13.14 -13.24
C TYR A 206 -7.49 -13.98 -12.11
N LEU A 207 -8.16 -15.07 -11.71
CA LEU A 207 -7.60 -15.99 -10.72
C LEU A 207 -6.34 -16.69 -11.25
N ASN A 208 -6.36 -17.15 -12.48
CA ASN A 208 -5.19 -17.79 -13.11
C ASN A 208 -4.01 -16.81 -13.23
N GLU A 209 -4.27 -15.55 -13.60
CA GLU A 209 -3.25 -14.50 -13.67
C GLU A 209 -2.70 -14.18 -12.27
N ALA A 210 -3.56 -14.04 -11.26
CA ALA A 210 -3.13 -13.81 -9.88
C ALA A 210 -2.21 -14.92 -9.37
N ILE A 211 -2.60 -16.18 -9.57
CA ILE A 211 -1.79 -17.33 -9.20
C ILE A 211 -0.45 -17.34 -9.96
N LYS A 212 -0.48 -17.06 -11.25
CA LYS A 212 0.71 -17.08 -12.12
C LYS A 212 1.72 -16.03 -11.69
N ILE A 213 1.29 -14.80 -11.46
CA ILE A 213 2.15 -13.70 -11.02
C ILE A 213 2.71 -14.00 -9.62
N TYR A 214 1.85 -14.43 -8.69
CA TYR A 214 2.26 -14.79 -7.33
C TYR A 214 3.30 -15.92 -7.31
N VAL A 215 3.08 -16.97 -8.09
CA VAL A 215 4.02 -18.12 -8.19
C VAL A 215 5.36 -17.67 -8.76
N TRP A 216 5.35 -16.77 -9.74
CA TRP A 216 6.57 -16.18 -10.27
C TRP A 216 7.34 -15.41 -9.19
N GLU A 217 6.68 -14.52 -8.47
CA GLU A 217 7.32 -13.72 -7.40
C GLU A 217 7.86 -14.63 -6.28
N LYS A 218 7.05 -15.61 -5.86
CA LYS A 218 7.44 -16.60 -4.86
C LYS A 218 8.68 -17.40 -5.26
N ASN A 219 8.81 -17.76 -6.54
CA ASN A 219 9.92 -18.58 -7.04
C ASN A 219 11.20 -17.77 -7.23
N ASN A 220 11.10 -16.48 -7.53
CA ASN A 220 12.23 -15.64 -7.91
C ASN A 220 12.66 -14.65 -6.82
N LEU A 221 11.70 -14.07 -6.07
CA LEU A 221 11.99 -12.97 -5.15
C LEU A 221 11.71 -13.30 -3.67
N PHE A 222 10.93 -14.36 -3.37
CA PHE A 222 10.64 -14.76 -1.99
C PHE A 222 11.64 -15.80 -1.49
N ASP A 223 12.29 -15.50 -0.37
CA ASP A 223 13.16 -16.45 0.31
C ASP A 223 12.33 -17.37 1.21
N ARG A 224 12.11 -18.59 0.75
CA ARG A 224 11.31 -19.61 1.46
C ARG A 224 11.88 -20.01 2.82
N LYS A 225 13.17 -19.75 3.07
CA LYS A 225 13.81 -20.06 4.35
C LYS A 225 13.55 -18.98 5.39
N THR A 226 13.72 -17.71 5.00
CA THR A 226 13.66 -16.57 5.93
C THR A 226 12.32 -15.84 5.91
N GLY A 227 11.60 -15.83 4.79
CA GLY A 227 10.41 -15.01 4.58
C GLY A 227 10.68 -13.64 3.96
N ALA A 228 11.95 -13.33 3.63
CA ALA A 228 12.30 -12.09 2.95
C ALA A 228 11.70 -12.03 1.54
N VAL A 229 11.28 -10.84 1.11
CA VAL A 229 10.95 -10.53 -0.28
C VAL A 229 12.01 -9.57 -0.79
N TYR A 230 12.80 -10.02 -1.75
CA TYR A 230 13.84 -9.22 -2.39
C TYR A 230 13.25 -8.24 -3.38
N ASP A 231 13.86 -7.07 -3.53
CA ASP A 231 13.28 -5.97 -4.29
C ASP A 231 13.14 -6.28 -5.78
N HIS A 232 14.18 -6.81 -6.43
CA HIS A 232 14.12 -7.05 -7.87
C HIS A 232 15.11 -8.08 -8.38
N MET A 233 14.83 -8.53 -9.58
CA MET A 233 15.76 -9.22 -10.47
C MET A 233 16.21 -8.24 -11.55
N ASN A 234 17.52 -8.00 -11.66
CA ASN A 234 18.08 -7.02 -12.59
C ASN A 234 18.06 -7.50 -14.05
N GLY A 235 18.50 -6.63 -14.98
CA GLY A 235 18.56 -6.94 -16.41
C GLY A 235 19.46 -8.13 -16.82
N LYS A 236 20.22 -8.72 -15.87
CA LYS A 236 21.00 -9.96 -16.06
C LYS A 236 20.35 -11.19 -15.42
N GLY A 237 19.17 -11.01 -14.80
CA GLY A 237 18.50 -12.07 -14.07
C GLY A 237 19.07 -12.34 -12.67
N GLU A 238 19.82 -11.42 -12.09
CA GLU A 238 20.41 -11.55 -10.75
C GLU A 238 19.48 -10.93 -9.72
N VAL A 239 19.11 -11.71 -8.70
CA VAL A 239 18.27 -11.23 -7.59
C VAL A 239 19.08 -10.33 -6.65
N GLN A 240 18.58 -9.14 -6.37
CA GLN A 240 19.22 -8.14 -5.53
C GLN A 240 18.93 -8.38 -4.04
N LYS A 241 19.58 -9.37 -3.45
CA LYS A 241 19.30 -9.87 -2.08
C LYS A 241 19.58 -8.89 -0.95
N LYS A 242 20.30 -7.80 -1.21
CA LYS A 242 20.57 -6.76 -0.21
C LYS A 242 19.45 -5.73 -0.09
N TRP A 243 18.52 -5.70 -1.03
CA TRP A 243 17.44 -4.73 -1.08
C TRP A 243 16.13 -5.41 -0.66
N ILE A 244 15.68 -5.05 0.53
CA ILE A 244 14.48 -5.59 1.14
C ILE A 244 13.68 -4.42 1.71
N PHE A 245 12.47 -4.25 1.22
CA PHE A 245 11.60 -3.15 1.61
C PHE A 245 10.26 -3.67 2.12
N THR A 246 9.73 -3.03 3.15
CA THR A 246 8.50 -3.48 3.81
C THR A 246 7.27 -3.43 2.90
N TYR A 247 7.20 -2.51 1.93
CA TYR A 247 6.08 -2.43 1.01
C TYR A 247 5.99 -3.64 0.06
N ASN A 248 7.13 -4.16 -0.40
CA ASN A 248 7.20 -5.39 -1.18
C ASN A 248 6.70 -6.59 -0.37
N ILE A 249 7.14 -6.69 0.89
CA ILE A 249 6.65 -7.73 1.80
C ILE A 249 5.16 -7.57 2.06
N GLY A 250 4.67 -6.33 2.22
CA GLY A 250 3.27 -6.03 2.43
C GLY A 250 2.39 -6.47 1.27
N THR A 251 2.78 -6.18 0.02
CA THR A 251 2.00 -6.58 -1.17
C THR A 251 2.06 -8.06 -1.47
N PHE A 252 3.23 -8.70 -1.29
CA PHE A 252 3.36 -10.15 -1.35
C PHE A 252 2.44 -10.85 -0.34
N LEU A 253 2.50 -10.42 0.93
CA LEU A 253 1.63 -10.90 2.00
C LEU A 253 0.15 -10.68 1.65
N GLY A 254 -0.20 -9.50 1.14
CA GLY A 254 -1.55 -9.15 0.73
C GLY A 254 -2.07 -10.04 -0.40
N ALA A 255 -1.26 -10.29 -1.44
CA ALA A 255 -1.60 -11.18 -2.54
C ALA A 255 -1.76 -12.64 -2.07
N ALA A 256 -0.85 -13.12 -1.24
CA ALA A 256 -0.92 -14.45 -0.65
C ALA A 256 -2.20 -14.62 0.18
N HIS A 257 -2.52 -13.66 1.04
CA HIS A 257 -3.71 -13.71 1.88
C HIS A 257 -5.02 -13.67 1.06
N GLU A 258 -5.10 -12.84 0.02
CA GLU A 258 -6.29 -12.83 -0.87
C GLU A 258 -6.42 -14.15 -1.65
N LEU A 259 -5.31 -14.73 -2.14
CA LEU A 259 -5.34 -16.04 -2.79
C LEU A 259 -5.77 -17.14 -1.84
N TYR A 260 -5.31 -17.13 -0.59
CA TYR A 260 -5.80 -18.05 0.44
C TYR A 260 -7.33 -17.95 0.62
N LYS A 261 -7.87 -16.74 0.75
CA LYS A 261 -9.32 -16.52 0.91
C LYS A 261 -10.15 -17.00 -0.27
N ILE A 262 -9.58 -16.98 -1.48
CA ILE A 262 -10.26 -17.45 -2.70
C ILE A 262 -10.18 -18.97 -2.85
N THR A 263 -9.02 -19.57 -2.54
CA THR A 263 -8.72 -20.97 -2.88
C THR A 263 -8.77 -21.93 -1.71
N ASP A 264 -8.74 -21.45 -0.48
CA ASP A 264 -8.57 -22.19 0.78
C ASP A 264 -7.26 -23.01 0.84
N ASP A 265 -6.30 -22.73 -0.06
CA ASP A 265 -4.98 -23.38 -0.03
C ASP A 265 -4.09 -22.73 1.04
N LYS A 266 -3.85 -23.48 2.11
CA LYS A 266 -3.05 -23.05 3.27
C LYS A 266 -1.59 -22.70 2.92
N GLN A 267 -1.09 -23.10 1.75
CA GLN A 267 0.25 -22.74 1.35
C GLN A 267 0.40 -21.21 1.20
N TYR A 268 -0.63 -20.55 0.67
CA TYR A 268 -0.65 -19.08 0.58
C TYR A 268 -0.66 -18.41 1.96
N LEU A 269 -1.51 -18.91 2.88
CA LEU A 269 -1.54 -18.40 4.25
C LEU A 269 -0.20 -18.56 4.96
N ASN A 270 0.44 -19.72 4.82
CA ASN A 270 1.75 -20.00 5.43
C ASN A 270 2.85 -19.08 4.87
N ASP A 271 2.83 -18.76 3.57
CA ASP A 271 3.75 -17.81 2.97
C ASP A 271 3.52 -16.38 3.51
N ALA A 272 2.26 -15.95 3.66
CA ALA A 272 1.90 -14.66 4.25
C ALA A 272 2.38 -14.54 5.70
N ILE A 273 2.17 -15.57 6.52
CA ILE A 273 2.63 -15.65 7.93
C ILE A 273 4.16 -15.58 7.97
N LYS A 274 4.85 -16.31 7.10
CA LYS A 274 6.31 -16.31 7.05
C LYS A 274 6.87 -14.95 6.66
N ALA A 275 6.29 -14.27 5.68
CA ALA A 275 6.67 -12.92 5.28
C ALA A 275 6.43 -11.89 6.42
N ALA A 276 5.30 -12.01 7.13
CA ALA A 276 5.01 -11.18 8.30
C ALA A 276 6.03 -11.41 9.43
N ASN A 277 6.34 -12.66 9.73
CA ASN A 277 7.35 -13.02 10.73
C ASN A 277 8.73 -12.41 10.41
N PHE A 278 9.13 -12.39 9.13
CA PHE A 278 10.39 -11.77 8.73
C PHE A 278 10.43 -10.27 9.10
N VAL A 279 9.36 -9.52 8.88
CA VAL A 279 9.30 -8.10 9.28
C VAL A 279 9.43 -7.95 10.78
N VAL A 280 8.63 -8.72 11.53
CA VAL A 280 8.58 -8.63 12.99
C VAL A 280 9.92 -9.02 13.63
N ASP A 281 10.57 -10.07 13.13
CA ASP A 281 11.76 -10.65 13.77
C ASP A 281 13.09 -10.09 13.23
N GLN A 282 13.13 -9.69 11.94
CA GLN A 282 14.40 -9.37 11.29
C GLN A 282 14.52 -7.88 10.91
N LEU A 283 13.40 -7.19 10.61
CA LEU A 283 13.45 -5.77 10.25
C LEU A 283 13.18 -4.84 11.43
N SER A 284 12.64 -5.36 12.53
CA SER A 284 12.48 -4.58 13.76
C SER A 284 13.83 -4.22 14.35
N GLN A 285 13.99 -2.93 14.69
CA GLN A 285 15.17 -2.44 15.38
C GLN A 285 15.18 -2.89 16.85
N ASN A 286 16.30 -2.77 17.53
CA ASN A 286 16.43 -3.11 18.97
C ASN A 286 15.44 -2.35 19.87
N ASN A 287 14.85 -1.28 19.38
CA ASN A 287 13.83 -0.49 20.06
C ASN A 287 12.40 -1.03 19.83
N GLY A 288 12.23 -2.14 19.09
CA GLY A 288 10.98 -2.85 18.88
C GLY A 288 10.03 -2.27 17.82
N VAL A 289 10.50 -1.32 16.98
CA VAL A 289 9.79 -0.76 15.83
C VAL A 289 10.68 -0.81 14.59
N LEU A 290 10.15 -0.47 13.43
CA LEU A 290 10.91 -0.38 12.19
C LEU A 290 11.88 0.81 12.18
N SER A 291 12.76 0.88 11.18
CA SER A 291 13.67 2.02 10.99
C SER A 291 12.91 3.30 10.67
N ASP A 292 13.48 4.46 11.02
CA ASP A 292 12.94 5.75 10.58
C ASP A 292 12.98 5.87 9.04
N ALA A 293 11.95 6.48 8.46
CA ALA A 293 11.80 6.68 7.03
C ALA A 293 11.17 8.06 6.75
N VAL A 294 12.02 9.08 6.61
CA VAL A 294 11.62 10.49 6.71
C VAL A 294 11.31 11.18 5.38
N SER A 295 11.70 10.61 4.25
CA SER A 295 11.56 11.29 2.96
C SER A 295 11.56 10.34 1.77
N GLY A 296 11.17 10.86 0.61
CA GLY A 296 11.10 10.11 -0.64
C GLY A 296 10.13 8.93 -0.56
N ASP A 297 10.32 7.96 -1.42
CA ASP A 297 9.48 6.77 -1.51
C ASP A 297 9.49 5.94 -0.22
N GLY A 298 10.65 5.85 0.43
CA GLY A 298 10.83 5.12 1.69
C GLY A 298 9.87 5.54 2.80
N GLY A 299 9.45 6.82 2.81
CA GLY A 299 8.49 7.33 3.77
C GLY A 299 7.16 6.56 3.82
N LEU A 300 6.75 5.97 2.71
CA LEU A 300 5.45 5.29 2.56
C LEU A 300 5.53 3.76 2.74
N PHE A 301 6.73 3.18 2.66
CA PHE A 301 6.89 1.72 2.60
C PHE A 301 6.29 0.99 3.81
N HIS A 302 6.43 1.55 5.00
CA HIS A 302 5.89 0.92 6.21
C HIS A 302 4.35 0.98 6.27
N GLY A 303 3.75 2.07 5.78
CA GLY A 303 2.30 2.21 5.72
C GLY A 303 1.64 1.14 4.88
N ILE A 304 2.22 0.85 3.71
CA ILE A 304 1.73 -0.22 2.82
C ILE A 304 1.81 -1.59 3.50
N PHE A 305 2.89 -1.89 4.21
CA PHE A 305 2.98 -3.12 4.99
C PHE A 305 1.86 -3.22 6.03
N PHE A 306 1.65 -2.20 6.86
CA PHE A 306 0.64 -2.24 7.92
C PHE A 306 -0.79 -2.41 7.37
N ARG A 307 -1.09 -1.86 6.20
CA ARG A 307 -2.39 -2.01 5.52
C ARG A 307 -2.76 -3.48 5.30
N TYR A 308 -1.81 -4.30 4.83
CA TYR A 308 -2.06 -5.72 4.58
C TYR A 308 -1.82 -6.57 5.83
N PHE A 309 -0.90 -6.17 6.67
CA PHE A 309 -0.58 -6.87 7.90
C PHE A 309 -1.77 -6.95 8.87
N VAL A 310 -2.52 -5.86 9.03
CA VAL A 310 -3.72 -5.87 9.90
C VAL A 310 -4.80 -6.84 9.41
N LYS A 311 -4.94 -7.01 8.08
CA LYS A 311 -5.88 -7.98 7.51
C LYS A 311 -5.49 -9.41 7.86
N LEU A 312 -4.19 -9.73 7.81
CA LEU A 312 -3.68 -11.04 8.21
C LEU A 312 -3.90 -11.30 9.72
N ILE A 313 -3.67 -10.29 10.57
CA ILE A 313 -3.90 -10.41 12.02
C ILE A 313 -5.37 -10.72 12.34
N ASN A 314 -6.29 -10.11 11.59
CA ASN A 314 -7.73 -10.28 11.78
C ASN A 314 -8.26 -11.63 11.25
N ASP A 315 -7.45 -12.40 10.50
CA ASP A 315 -7.86 -13.69 9.97
C ASP A 315 -7.71 -14.78 11.06
N HIS A 316 -8.85 -15.34 11.45
CA HIS A 316 -8.89 -16.41 12.47
C HIS A 316 -8.29 -17.75 12.00
N SER A 317 -7.97 -17.88 10.71
CA SER A 317 -7.24 -19.04 10.17
C SER A 317 -5.74 -19.01 10.51
N VAL A 318 -5.21 -17.83 10.86
CA VAL A 318 -3.87 -17.70 11.44
C VAL A 318 -3.91 -18.20 12.87
N ASP A 319 -2.95 -19.02 13.27
CA ASP A 319 -2.94 -19.55 14.62
C ASP A 319 -2.81 -18.45 15.70
N TYR A 320 -3.26 -18.76 16.90
CA TYR A 320 -3.32 -17.78 18.00
C TYR A 320 -1.95 -17.23 18.39
N ALA A 321 -0.89 -18.03 18.30
CA ALA A 321 0.45 -17.61 18.71
C ALA A 321 0.99 -16.55 17.74
N ASP A 322 0.88 -16.77 16.43
CA ASP A 322 1.26 -15.80 15.40
C ASP A 322 0.36 -14.56 15.47
N ARG A 323 -0.96 -14.71 15.58
CA ARG A 323 -1.88 -13.56 15.73
C ARG A 323 -1.54 -12.71 16.94
N LYS A 324 -1.26 -13.32 18.09
CA LYS A 324 -0.87 -12.61 19.31
C LYS A 324 0.45 -11.84 19.10
N LYS A 325 1.46 -12.49 18.53
CA LYS A 325 2.76 -11.87 18.22
C LYS A 325 2.59 -10.64 17.31
N PHE A 326 1.82 -10.79 16.26
CA PHE A 326 1.56 -9.74 15.28
C PHE A 326 0.73 -8.60 15.87
N HIS A 327 -0.29 -8.92 16.64
CA HIS A 327 -1.13 -7.94 17.34
C HIS A 327 -0.30 -7.11 18.34
N GLU A 328 0.56 -7.76 19.15
CA GLU A 328 1.45 -7.05 20.05
C GLU A 328 2.45 -6.15 19.31
N TYR A 329 2.94 -6.60 18.15
CA TYR A 329 3.87 -5.84 17.35
C TYR A 329 3.23 -4.58 16.74
N ILE A 330 2.08 -4.72 16.05
CA ILE A 330 1.40 -3.55 15.45
C ILE A 330 0.95 -2.57 16.52
N THR A 331 0.43 -3.05 17.66
CA THR A 331 0.02 -2.20 18.79
C THR A 331 1.20 -1.42 19.36
N ARG A 332 2.37 -2.05 19.52
CA ARG A 332 3.59 -1.37 19.95
C ARG A 332 4.02 -0.30 18.97
N CYS A 333 4.09 -0.61 17.67
CA CYS A 333 4.43 0.35 16.62
C CYS A 333 3.49 1.55 16.65
N ALA A 334 2.18 1.31 16.68
CA ALA A 334 1.17 2.35 16.72
C ALA A 334 1.25 3.20 17.99
N THR A 335 1.46 2.58 19.14
CA THR A 335 1.59 3.31 20.42
C THR A 335 2.81 4.21 20.42
N VAL A 336 3.97 3.72 19.96
CA VAL A 336 5.19 4.53 19.86
C VAL A 336 4.96 5.71 18.91
N MET A 337 4.41 5.47 17.73
CA MET A 337 4.12 6.52 16.75
C MET A 337 3.15 7.56 17.30
N ALA A 338 2.04 7.13 17.87
CA ALA A 338 1.00 8.02 18.37
C ALA A 338 1.45 8.89 19.57
N THR A 339 2.36 8.36 20.41
CA THR A 339 2.80 9.08 21.61
C THR A 339 4.09 9.87 21.46
N GLN A 340 4.92 9.54 20.45
CA GLN A 340 6.25 10.13 20.29
C GLN A 340 6.53 10.64 18.87
N GLY A 341 5.90 10.04 17.84
CA GLY A 341 6.18 10.32 16.43
C GLY A 341 5.22 11.30 15.78
N ILE A 342 3.98 11.41 16.28
CA ILE A 342 2.96 12.33 15.77
C ILE A 342 2.99 13.63 16.58
N ASN A 343 3.02 14.77 15.88
CA ASN A 343 2.91 16.07 16.52
C ASN A 343 1.49 16.29 17.06
N PRO A 344 1.31 16.60 18.35
CA PRO A 344 -0.02 16.70 18.97
C PRO A 344 -0.83 17.93 18.49
N ASN A 345 -0.18 18.98 17.95
CA ASN A 345 -0.83 20.20 17.49
C ASN A 345 -1.26 20.10 16.03
N THR A 346 -0.41 19.54 15.17
CA THR A 346 -0.63 19.44 13.72
C THR A 346 -1.18 18.09 13.28
N MET A 347 -1.08 17.07 14.13
CA MET A 347 -1.38 15.67 13.84
C MET A 347 -0.54 15.08 12.69
N LEU A 348 0.58 15.70 12.35
CA LEU A 348 1.51 15.25 11.31
C LEU A 348 2.50 14.22 11.86
N TYR A 349 2.79 13.20 11.04
CA TYR A 349 3.88 12.25 11.24
C TYR A 349 4.99 12.51 10.23
N GLY A 350 6.21 12.70 10.71
CA GLY A 350 7.38 13.09 9.89
C GLY A 350 8.34 11.93 9.58
N GLY A 351 7.90 10.67 9.72
CA GLY A 351 8.72 9.49 9.38
C GLY A 351 9.69 9.03 10.46
N ARG A 352 9.67 9.65 11.64
CA ARG A 352 10.48 9.23 12.79
C ARG A 352 9.59 8.71 13.92
N TRP A 353 9.80 7.48 14.31
CA TRP A 353 8.94 6.80 15.28
C TRP A 353 8.90 7.49 16.65
N ARG A 354 10.03 8.06 17.09
CA ARG A 354 10.21 8.59 18.46
C ARG A 354 10.53 10.09 18.48
N LYS A 355 10.29 10.78 17.37
CA LYS A 355 10.52 12.21 17.28
C LYS A 355 9.46 12.84 16.38
N ALA A 356 8.46 13.44 17.00
CA ALA A 356 7.47 14.23 16.29
C ALA A 356 8.11 15.41 15.53
N PRO A 357 7.60 15.77 14.34
CA PRO A 357 8.02 17.00 13.69
C PRO A 357 7.60 18.22 14.51
N ALA A 358 8.32 19.34 14.38
CA ALA A 358 7.87 20.61 14.93
C ALA A 358 6.66 21.15 14.14
N ASP A 359 5.92 22.12 14.70
CA ASP A 359 4.68 22.64 14.09
C ASP A 359 4.88 23.24 12.69
N ASN A 360 6.07 23.74 12.41
CA ASN A 360 6.48 24.35 11.13
C ASN A 360 7.50 23.53 10.34
N ASP A 361 7.74 22.26 10.71
CA ASP A 361 8.62 21.40 9.94
C ASP A 361 8.01 21.07 8.57
N ARG A 362 8.90 20.95 7.57
CA ARG A 362 8.54 20.48 6.24
C ARG A 362 8.33 18.97 6.27
N VAL A 363 7.08 18.53 6.34
CA VAL A 363 6.69 17.11 6.41
C VAL A 363 6.33 16.59 5.03
N GLY A 364 6.93 15.46 4.63
CA GLY A 364 6.65 14.78 3.36
C GLY A 364 5.31 14.02 3.39
N LEU A 365 4.58 14.07 2.27
CA LEU A 365 3.31 13.33 2.07
C LEU A 365 3.50 11.84 2.35
N THR A 366 4.53 11.22 1.78
CA THR A 366 4.82 9.78 1.91
C THR A 366 5.00 9.35 3.37
N ALA A 367 5.75 10.14 4.15
CA ALA A 367 5.93 9.87 5.58
C ALA A 367 4.61 10.01 6.35
N HIS A 368 3.85 11.09 6.11
CA HIS A 368 2.57 11.30 6.78
C HIS A 368 1.55 10.21 6.47
N LEU A 369 1.51 9.73 5.23
CA LEU A 369 0.63 8.62 4.83
C LEU A 369 0.91 7.32 5.61
N THR A 370 2.17 7.03 5.94
CA THR A 370 2.47 5.90 6.86
C THR A 370 1.82 6.09 8.22
N GLY A 371 1.80 7.33 8.75
CA GLY A 371 1.10 7.66 9.99
C GLY A 371 -0.41 7.41 9.88
N CYS A 372 -1.03 7.93 8.83
CA CYS A 372 -2.45 7.70 8.57
C CYS A 372 -2.80 6.21 8.49
N MET A 373 -2.05 5.46 7.66
CA MET A 373 -2.31 4.03 7.44
C MET A 373 -2.20 3.21 8.72
N LEU A 374 -1.21 3.49 9.57
CA LEU A 374 -1.06 2.78 10.84
C LEU A 374 -2.18 3.13 11.82
N MET A 375 -2.59 4.41 11.91
CA MET A 375 -3.70 4.81 12.79
C MET A 375 -5.04 4.21 12.31
N GLU A 376 -5.31 4.19 11.00
CA GLU A 376 -6.49 3.52 10.44
C GLU A 376 -6.45 2.00 10.65
N ALA A 377 -5.27 1.37 10.52
CA ALA A 377 -5.11 -0.06 10.81
C ALA A 377 -5.49 -0.40 12.25
N MET A 378 -5.17 0.46 13.22
CA MET A 378 -5.57 0.25 14.62
C MET A 378 -7.08 0.33 14.85
N CYS A 379 -7.80 1.07 14.00
CA CYS A 379 -9.26 1.17 14.10
C CYS A 379 -9.99 -0.08 13.60
N VAL A 380 -9.35 -0.89 12.76
CA VAL A 380 -9.90 -2.15 12.24
C VAL A 380 -9.28 -3.38 12.88
N LEU A 381 -8.27 -3.22 13.73
CA LEU A 381 -7.62 -4.31 14.45
C LEU A 381 -8.61 -4.94 15.42
N GLN A 382 -8.88 -6.23 15.25
CA GLN A 382 -9.79 -6.99 16.10
C GLN A 382 -9.08 -7.43 17.40
N PRO A 383 -9.79 -7.50 18.52
CA PRO A 383 -9.28 -8.11 19.74
C PRO A 383 -8.85 -9.57 19.50
N LEU A 384 -7.91 -10.05 20.29
CA LEU A 384 -7.41 -11.44 20.24
C LEU A 384 -8.42 -12.42 20.84
#